data_02c92a6c8284598ed8563da577fbbd59
#
_entry.id   02c92a6c8284598ed8563da577fbbd59
#
_cell.length_a   1.000
_cell.length_b   1.000
_cell.length_c   1.000
_cell.angle_alpha   90.00
_cell.angle_beta   90.00
_cell.angle_gamma   90.00
#
_symmetry.space_group_name_H-M   'P 1'
#
loop_
_entity.id
_entity.type
_entity.pdbx_description
1 polymer ?
#
loop_
_entity_poly.entity_id
_entity_poly.type
_entity_poly.pdbx_seq_one_letter_code
_entity_poly.pdbx_strand_id
1 'polypeptide(L)'
;MNGSARCGSPSLIVITLLEIILVLLPLGAQSFAQLEDDQRAWHRALDSLSSERMLADVTTLSSPAFNGRQTGSEDDLRSAQWFARELISVGVKLPLIFNTPLTFPFAQSGKVLPIGTMASMVPTPLIAPNPIIRTGTADTFVTAQLSKDYLPIFDSPSADLQGPIIFVGYGIVDPTQGVNDYAGIDVNNCIVLFLRGKPDYYQGHISHADKVRFARDRGAMAYLTATGPILNPYEARRGVTGKPSAFYGQLPTDQALPGAWISTNLAERLLTESREGSDVDRLRTLQEQLNKAPSARSHHTNQYASLHWNTTIQDGLLTNVVGMIPGTGPDTVIIGAHRDHFGRPAGLWFPGADDNASGTAVTLEVARALRNMGLRPQRTILFVSFSGEENNLIGSRLYTSRPVVPLGSTKAMINIDHAGVGNGRLTVGITGIEKATAEEAGRAVGLTDKLDLYGFFPGGDHVPFKEAGVPTITVVSGGVHPHFHQPTDTADTINPEILHTVARYVLALTLQLANAPSDANR
;
A
#
# COMPACT_ATOMS: atom_id res chain seq x y z
N MET A 1 -0.41 -15.83 -72.73
CA MET A 1 0.05 -17.19 -72.40
C MET A 1 0.39 -17.24 -70.93
N ASN A 2 -0.31 -18.09 -70.23
CA ASN A 2 -0.08 -18.64 -68.90
C ASN A 2 0.11 -17.70 -67.70
N GLY A 3 -1.02 -17.55 -67.02
CA GLY A 3 -1.16 -17.25 -65.65
C GLY A 3 -0.84 -18.42 -64.73
N SER A 4 -0.42 -18.15 -63.53
CA SER A 4 -0.57 -19.06 -62.39
C SER A 4 -0.87 -18.26 -61.14
N ALA A 5 -2.13 -18.33 -60.74
CA ALA A 5 -2.58 -17.95 -59.41
C ALA A 5 -1.96 -18.90 -58.38
N ARG A 6 -1.32 -18.40 -57.34
CA ARG A 6 -0.99 -19.18 -56.15
C ARG A 6 -2.03 -18.93 -55.08
N CYS A 7 -2.76 -19.98 -54.77
CA CYS A 7 -3.62 -20.13 -53.62
C CYS A 7 -2.78 -19.99 -52.33
N GLY A 8 -3.06 -19.04 -51.46
CA GLY A 8 -2.49 -18.93 -50.12
C GLY A 8 -3.25 -19.86 -49.19
N SER A 9 -2.55 -20.75 -48.53
CA SER A 9 -3.12 -21.72 -47.57
C SER A 9 -3.50 -21.05 -46.24
N PRO A 10 -4.58 -21.44 -45.61
CA PRO A 10 -5.09 -20.84 -44.33
C PRO A 10 -4.42 -21.40 -43.06
N SER A 11 -3.18 -21.89 -43.16
CA SER A 11 -2.55 -22.68 -42.09
C SER A 11 -1.80 -21.89 -41.03
N LEU A 12 -1.61 -20.57 -41.20
CA LEU A 12 -0.76 -19.80 -40.28
C LEU A 12 -1.51 -19.13 -39.09
N ILE A 13 -2.83 -19.03 -39.18
CA ILE A 13 -3.63 -18.36 -38.12
C ILE A 13 -4.04 -19.35 -37.01
N VAL A 14 -4.13 -20.64 -37.32
CA VAL A 14 -4.55 -21.71 -36.39
C VAL A 14 -3.43 -22.07 -35.40
N ILE A 15 -2.15 -21.93 -35.78
CA ILE A 15 -1.01 -22.31 -34.94
C ILE A 15 -0.77 -21.29 -33.82
N THR A 16 -0.99 -20.01 -34.04
CA THR A 16 -0.78 -18.95 -33.04
C THR A 16 -1.85 -18.94 -31.95
N LEU A 17 -3.05 -19.44 -32.24
CA LEU A 17 -4.15 -19.58 -31.27
C LEU A 17 -3.99 -20.84 -30.40
N LEU A 18 -3.35 -21.89 -30.90
CA LEU A 18 -3.11 -23.12 -30.12
C LEU A 18 -2.02 -22.93 -29.06
N GLU A 19 -1.01 -22.08 -29.29
CA GLU A 19 0.05 -21.82 -28.32
C GLU A 19 -0.43 -21.04 -27.09
N ILE A 20 -1.43 -20.19 -27.24
CA ILE A 20 -2.00 -19.42 -26.12
C ILE A 20 -2.79 -20.31 -25.14
N ILE A 21 -3.35 -21.45 -25.62
CA ILE A 21 -4.16 -22.36 -24.82
C ILE A 21 -3.32 -23.37 -24.03
N LEU A 22 -2.16 -23.76 -24.57
CA LEU A 22 -1.29 -24.74 -23.90
C LEU A 22 -0.70 -24.22 -22.58
N VAL A 23 -0.66 -22.90 -22.38
CA VAL A 23 -0.11 -22.26 -21.19
C VAL A 23 -1.07 -22.26 -19.99
N LEU A 24 -2.37 -22.44 -20.23
CA LEU A 24 -3.39 -22.31 -19.17
C LEU A 24 -3.90 -23.64 -18.59
N LEU A 25 -3.50 -24.79 -19.15
CA LEU A 25 -4.07 -26.07 -18.76
C LEU A 25 -3.00 -27.17 -18.59
N PRO A 26 -3.05 -28.00 -17.54
CA PRO A 26 -2.14 -29.13 -17.37
C PRO A 26 -2.31 -30.15 -18.50
N LEU A 27 -1.20 -30.67 -18.99
CA LEU A 27 -1.10 -31.69 -20.03
C LEU A 27 -1.69 -33.08 -19.61
N GLY A 28 -3.00 -33.08 -19.34
CA GLY A 28 -3.80 -34.32 -19.28
C GLY A 28 -4.73 -34.33 -20.50
N ALA A 29 -4.99 -35.46 -21.09
CA ALA A 29 -5.78 -35.64 -22.31
C ALA A 29 -7.19 -35.01 -22.19
N GLN A 30 -7.27 -33.70 -22.41
CA GLN A 30 -8.54 -32.98 -22.54
C GLN A 30 -9.08 -33.18 -23.96
N SER A 31 -10.39 -33.36 -24.06
CA SER A 31 -11.03 -33.41 -25.37
C SER A 31 -11.01 -32.05 -26.06
N PHE A 32 -11.02 -32.01 -27.40
CA PHE A 32 -11.12 -30.75 -28.16
C PHE A 32 -12.34 -29.91 -27.71
N ALA A 33 -13.46 -30.55 -27.39
CA ALA A 33 -14.65 -29.86 -26.88
C ALA A 33 -14.41 -29.19 -25.53
N GLN A 34 -13.63 -29.77 -24.62
CA GLN A 34 -13.26 -29.18 -23.36
C GLN A 34 -12.38 -27.96 -23.54
N LEU A 35 -11.40 -28.01 -24.45
CA LEU A 35 -10.53 -26.89 -24.79
C LEU A 35 -11.30 -25.69 -25.35
N GLU A 36 -12.28 -25.95 -26.22
CA GLU A 36 -13.16 -24.92 -26.76
C GLU A 36 -14.07 -24.30 -25.69
N ASP A 37 -14.58 -25.11 -24.75
CA ASP A 37 -15.41 -24.63 -23.64
C ASP A 37 -14.59 -23.74 -22.69
N ASP A 38 -13.36 -24.13 -22.37
CA ASP A 38 -12.45 -23.38 -21.54
C ASP A 38 -12.05 -22.06 -22.20
N GLN A 39 -11.82 -22.03 -23.52
CA GLN A 39 -11.58 -20.80 -24.28
C GLN A 39 -12.79 -19.85 -24.24
N ARG A 40 -13.98 -20.39 -24.49
CA ARG A 40 -15.21 -19.59 -24.43
C ARG A 40 -15.42 -19.02 -23.02
N ALA A 41 -15.13 -19.80 -21.99
CA ALA A 41 -15.22 -19.35 -20.61
C ALA A 41 -14.20 -18.24 -20.30
N TRP A 42 -12.97 -18.36 -20.79
CA TRP A 42 -11.92 -17.35 -20.68
C TRP A 42 -12.34 -16.02 -21.32
N HIS A 43 -12.83 -16.06 -22.58
CA HIS A 43 -13.29 -14.86 -23.25
C HIS A 43 -14.48 -14.22 -22.52
N ARG A 44 -15.46 -15.03 -22.06
CA ARG A 44 -16.57 -14.50 -21.25
C ARG A 44 -16.09 -13.80 -20.00
N ALA A 45 -15.08 -14.34 -19.31
CA ALA A 45 -14.53 -13.71 -18.10
C ALA A 45 -13.85 -12.37 -18.42
N LEU A 46 -13.00 -12.31 -19.45
CA LEU A 46 -12.34 -11.08 -19.89
C LEU A 46 -13.34 -10.01 -20.35
N ASP A 47 -14.33 -10.41 -21.16
CA ASP A 47 -15.35 -9.50 -21.72
C ASP A 47 -16.33 -9.01 -20.63
N SER A 48 -16.40 -9.70 -19.49
CA SER A 48 -17.24 -9.30 -18.37
C SER A 48 -16.60 -8.25 -17.46
N LEU A 49 -15.30 -8.00 -17.60
CA LEU A 49 -14.61 -6.94 -16.84
C LEU A 49 -15.14 -5.56 -17.25
N SER A 50 -15.54 -4.75 -16.27
CA SER A 50 -16.09 -3.41 -16.52
C SER A 50 -15.33 -2.35 -15.74
N SER A 51 -14.69 -1.45 -16.48
CA SER A 51 -14.03 -0.27 -15.92
C SER A 51 -15.01 0.67 -15.23
N GLU A 52 -16.23 0.81 -15.77
CA GLU A 52 -17.28 1.67 -15.20
C GLU A 52 -17.73 1.13 -13.84
N ARG A 53 -17.89 -0.20 -13.72
CA ARG A 53 -18.28 -0.83 -12.45
C ARG A 53 -17.20 -0.69 -11.40
N MET A 54 -15.92 -0.91 -11.78
CA MET A 54 -14.78 -0.67 -10.88
C MET A 54 -14.70 0.80 -10.44
N LEU A 55 -14.89 1.74 -11.36
CA LEU A 55 -14.90 3.18 -11.02
C LEU A 55 -16.06 3.52 -10.08
N ALA A 56 -17.23 2.90 -10.25
CA ALA A 56 -18.36 3.08 -9.32
C ALA A 56 -18.04 2.52 -7.92
N ASP A 57 -17.36 1.37 -7.83
CA ASP A 57 -16.90 0.79 -6.57
C ASP A 57 -15.88 1.72 -5.88
N VAL A 58 -14.89 2.23 -6.62
CA VAL A 58 -13.93 3.22 -6.12
C VAL A 58 -14.64 4.48 -5.62
N THR A 59 -15.54 5.03 -6.44
CA THR A 59 -16.32 6.23 -6.09
C THR A 59 -17.12 6.01 -4.80
N THR A 60 -17.70 4.83 -4.64
CA THR A 60 -18.44 4.46 -3.43
C THR A 60 -17.52 4.44 -2.22
N LEU A 61 -16.43 3.68 -2.26
CA LEU A 61 -15.52 3.51 -1.12
C LEU A 61 -14.79 4.81 -0.75
N SER A 62 -14.41 5.63 -1.73
CA SER A 62 -13.75 6.92 -1.50
C SER A 62 -14.72 8.08 -1.27
N SER A 63 -16.03 7.81 -1.11
CA SER A 63 -17.04 8.83 -0.85
C SER A 63 -17.02 9.32 0.62
N PRO A 64 -17.60 10.50 0.90
CA PRO A 64 -17.78 10.98 2.27
C PRO A 64 -18.56 10.02 3.18
N ALA A 65 -19.41 9.14 2.62
CA ALA A 65 -20.16 8.13 3.38
C ALA A 65 -19.26 7.10 4.07
N PHE A 66 -18.08 6.84 3.53
CA PHE A 66 -17.08 5.95 4.11
C PHE A 66 -15.95 6.69 4.83
N ASN A 67 -15.98 8.02 4.82
CA ASN A 67 -15.17 8.92 5.65
C ASN A 67 -13.66 8.62 5.69
N GLY A 68 -13.11 8.01 4.62
CA GLY A 68 -11.70 7.62 4.52
C GLY A 68 -11.30 6.35 5.27
N ARG A 69 -12.26 5.55 5.77
CA ARG A 69 -12.09 4.14 6.18
C ARG A 69 -10.94 3.88 7.16
N GLN A 70 -10.72 4.79 8.13
CA GLN A 70 -9.63 4.62 9.10
C GLN A 70 -9.73 3.26 9.81
N THR A 71 -8.62 2.53 9.84
CA THR A 71 -8.48 1.23 10.51
C THR A 71 -9.13 1.24 11.90
N GLY A 72 -10.01 0.28 12.16
CA GLY A 72 -10.68 0.12 13.45
C GLY A 72 -11.87 1.04 13.67
N SER A 73 -12.12 2.01 12.81
CA SER A 73 -13.28 2.91 12.92
C SER A 73 -14.59 2.23 12.49
N GLU A 74 -15.72 2.88 12.78
CA GLU A 74 -17.03 2.46 12.27
C GLU A 74 -17.12 2.53 10.73
N ASP A 75 -16.34 3.42 10.12
CA ASP A 75 -16.29 3.59 8.68
C ASP A 75 -15.51 2.45 8.01
N ASP A 76 -14.44 1.94 8.66
CA ASP A 76 -13.77 0.70 8.25
C ASP A 76 -14.72 -0.50 8.35
N LEU A 77 -15.44 -0.66 9.45
CA LEU A 77 -16.45 -1.73 9.59
C LEU A 77 -17.56 -1.61 8.53
N ARG A 78 -18.02 -0.40 8.22
CA ARG A 78 -19.01 -0.15 7.16
C ARG A 78 -18.50 -0.58 5.80
N SER A 79 -17.21 -0.30 5.51
CA SER A 79 -16.56 -0.72 4.26
C SER A 79 -16.40 -2.24 4.18
N ALA A 80 -16.11 -2.91 5.31
CA ALA A 80 -16.08 -4.37 5.40
C ALA A 80 -17.44 -4.99 5.10
N GLN A 81 -18.51 -4.43 5.69
CA GLN A 81 -19.88 -4.87 5.44
C GLN A 81 -20.29 -4.67 3.98
N TRP A 82 -19.87 -3.57 3.36
CA TRP A 82 -20.12 -3.30 1.96
C TRP A 82 -19.41 -4.34 1.08
N PHE A 83 -18.13 -4.59 1.29
CA PHE A 83 -17.36 -5.57 0.51
C PHE A 83 -17.94 -6.99 0.63
N ALA A 84 -18.34 -7.39 1.84
CA ALA A 84 -18.99 -8.68 2.07
C ALA A 84 -20.31 -8.82 1.29
N ARG A 85 -21.15 -7.76 1.27
CA ARG A 85 -22.40 -7.75 0.49
C ARG A 85 -22.13 -7.87 -1.01
N GLU A 86 -21.12 -7.16 -1.52
CA GLU A 86 -20.74 -7.24 -2.94
C GLU A 86 -20.29 -8.66 -3.32
N LEU A 87 -19.47 -9.31 -2.51
CA LEU A 87 -19.08 -10.72 -2.74
C LEU A 87 -20.28 -11.67 -2.74
N ILE A 88 -21.20 -11.51 -1.79
CA ILE A 88 -22.43 -12.34 -1.72
C ILE A 88 -23.30 -12.10 -2.97
N SER A 89 -23.46 -10.86 -3.40
CA SER A 89 -24.31 -10.50 -4.56
C SER A 89 -23.88 -11.19 -5.85
N VAL A 90 -22.59 -11.49 -5.99
CA VAL A 90 -22.03 -12.22 -7.14
C VAL A 90 -21.88 -13.73 -6.91
N GLY A 91 -22.41 -14.24 -5.80
CA GLY A 91 -22.40 -15.67 -5.48
C GLY A 91 -21.08 -16.22 -4.97
N VAL A 92 -20.18 -15.37 -4.48
CA VAL A 92 -18.98 -15.79 -3.74
C VAL A 92 -19.39 -16.20 -2.33
N LYS A 93 -18.92 -17.35 -1.87
CA LYS A 93 -19.25 -17.86 -0.54
C LYS A 93 -18.39 -17.15 0.51
N LEU A 94 -18.98 -16.78 1.64
CA LEU A 94 -18.23 -16.34 2.81
C LEU A 94 -18.04 -17.53 3.75
N PRO A 95 -16.79 -17.97 4.03
CA PRO A 95 -16.56 -19.09 4.93
C PRO A 95 -16.94 -18.76 6.37
N LEU A 96 -17.39 -19.76 7.14
CA LEU A 96 -17.53 -19.63 8.58
C LEU A 96 -16.13 -19.64 9.20
N ILE A 97 -15.74 -18.54 9.84
CA ILE A 97 -14.45 -18.40 10.49
C ILE A 97 -14.65 -18.57 12.01
N PHE A 98 -14.37 -19.78 12.51
CA PHE A 98 -14.59 -20.13 13.92
C PHE A 98 -13.54 -19.57 14.88
N ASN A 99 -12.41 -19.08 14.40
CA ASN A 99 -11.29 -18.59 15.19
C ASN A 99 -11.34 -17.09 15.51
N THR A 100 -12.40 -16.41 15.11
CA THR A 100 -12.66 -15.05 15.58
C THR A 100 -13.14 -15.17 17.02
N PRO A 101 -12.44 -14.62 18.03
CA PRO A 101 -12.99 -14.60 19.37
C PRO A 101 -14.23 -13.69 19.39
N LEU A 102 -15.39 -14.29 19.15
CA LEU A 102 -16.71 -13.65 19.30
C LEU A 102 -17.04 -13.37 20.79
N THR A 103 -16.11 -13.73 21.67
CA THR A 103 -16.28 -13.56 23.11
C THR A 103 -15.70 -12.21 23.52
N PHE A 104 -16.63 -11.36 23.83
CA PHE A 104 -16.52 -10.34 24.80
C PHE A 104 -16.45 -8.93 24.30
N PRO A 105 -15.94 -8.13 23.65
CA PRO A 105 -16.53 -6.78 23.54
C PRO A 105 -17.61 -6.66 22.46
N PHE A 106 -17.71 -7.59 21.53
CA PHE A 106 -18.63 -7.51 20.39
C PHE A 106 -20.11 -7.64 20.75
N ALA A 107 -20.44 -8.52 21.69
CA ALA A 107 -21.82 -8.69 22.16
C ALA A 107 -22.35 -7.45 22.89
N GLN A 108 -21.46 -6.64 23.47
CA GLN A 108 -21.84 -5.42 24.19
C GLN A 108 -21.92 -4.18 23.29
N SER A 109 -21.23 -4.18 22.13
CA SER A 109 -21.23 -3.02 21.22
C SER A 109 -22.44 -2.98 20.26
N GLY A 110 -23.21 -4.06 20.16
CA GLY A 110 -24.30 -4.19 19.18
C GLY A 110 -23.84 -4.23 17.71
N LYS A 111 -22.53 -4.35 17.45
CA LYS A 111 -21.97 -4.36 16.10
C LYS A 111 -22.15 -5.74 15.47
N VAL A 112 -22.74 -5.78 14.27
CA VAL A 112 -22.94 -7.01 13.51
C VAL A 112 -21.78 -7.17 12.52
N LEU A 113 -20.99 -8.24 12.73
CA LEU A 113 -19.94 -8.62 11.78
C LEU A 113 -20.53 -9.49 10.66
N PRO A 114 -20.14 -9.25 9.39
CA PRO A 114 -20.49 -10.15 8.30
C PRO A 114 -19.88 -11.55 8.52
N ILE A 115 -20.55 -12.58 8.02
CA ILE A 115 -19.95 -13.92 7.90
C ILE A 115 -18.66 -13.81 7.07
N GLY A 116 -17.64 -14.62 7.36
CA GLY A 116 -16.36 -14.53 6.67
C GLY A 116 -15.44 -13.42 7.18
N THR A 117 -15.74 -12.83 8.33
CA THR A 117 -14.92 -11.77 8.93
C THR A 117 -13.93 -12.32 9.95
N MET A 118 -12.67 -11.91 9.82
CA MET A 118 -11.65 -12.03 10.87
C MET A 118 -11.55 -10.68 11.57
N ALA A 119 -11.61 -10.65 12.89
CA ALA A 119 -11.58 -9.38 13.62
C ALA A 119 -10.62 -9.40 14.80
N SER A 120 -10.12 -8.22 15.16
CA SER A 120 -9.28 -7.98 16.35
C SER A 120 -9.52 -6.58 16.87
N MET A 121 -9.35 -6.39 18.18
CA MET A 121 -9.29 -5.05 18.76
C MET A 121 -7.94 -4.44 18.48
N VAL A 122 -7.94 -3.17 18.11
CA VAL A 122 -6.73 -2.41 17.79
C VAL A 122 -6.82 -0.99 18.34
N PRO A 123 -5.71 -0.41 18.79
CA PRO A 123 -5.69 1.01 19.14
C PRO A 123 -5.89 1.85 17.87
N THR A 124 -6.84 2.75 17.88
CA THR A 124 -7.15 3.66 16.79
C THR A 124 -6.83 5.08 17.25
N PRO A 125 -5.68 5.65 16.83
CA PRO A 125 -5.32 7.01 17.18
C PRO A 125 -6.14 8.01 16.36
N LEU A 126 -6.51 9.12 17.00
CA LEU A 126 -7.21 10.22 16.38
C LEU A 126 -6.61 11.55 16.81
N ILE A 127 -6.02 12.28 15.89
CA ILE A 127 -5.62 13.66 16.09
C ILE A 127 -6.85 14.55 15.91
N ALA A 128 -7.12 15.36 16.93
CA ALA A 128 -8.22 16.33 16.91
C ALA A 128 -8.06 17.36 15.77
N PRO A 129 -9.16 17.93 15.28
CA PRO A 129 -9.12 19.01 14.29
C PRO A 129 -8.29 20.21 14.76
N ASN A 130 -7.73 20.94 13.79
CA ASN A 130 -6.98 22.19 14.00
C ASN A 130 -5.70 22.03 14.85
N PRO A 131 -4.81 21.08 14.55
CA PRO A 131 -3.47 21.09 15.09
C PRO A 131 -2.78 22.41 14.70
N ILE A 132 -1.85 22.88 15.51
CA ILE A 132 -1.14 24.14 15.24
C ILE A 132 0.37 23.90 15.34
N ILE A 133 1.08 24.30 14.29
CA ILE A 133 2.54 24.49 14.33
C ILE A 133 2.84 25.94 14.03
N ARG A 134 3.70 26.53 14.86
CA ARG A 134 4.29 27.85 14.63
C ARG A 134 5.80 27.69 14.58
N THR A 135 6.44 28.43 13.68
CA THR A 135 7.90 28.41 13.53
C THR A 135 8.43 29.85 13.43
N GLY A 136 9.65 30.07 13.87
CA GLY A 136 10.27 31.38 13.80
C GLY A 136 11.45 31.53 14.75
N THR A 137 11.79 32.78 15.08
CA THR A 137 12.80 33.08 16.09
C THR A 137 12.21 33.00 17.51
N ALA A 138 13.03 33.15 18.55
CA ALA A 138 12.56 33.13 19.94
C ALA A 138 11.44 34.17 20.21
N ASP A 139 11.48 35.30 19.52
CA ASP A 139 10.59 36.45 19.74
C ASP A 139 9.44 36.54 18.72
N THR A 140 9.53 35.85 17.59
CA THR A 140 8.59 36.01 16.47
C THR A 140 8.20 34.66 15.85
N PHE A 141 6.92 34.31 15.91
CA PHE A 141 6.39 33.09 15.36
C PHE A 141 5.42 33.32 14.20
N VAL A 142 5.53 32.51 13.16
CA VAL A 142 4.58 32.46 12.05
C VAL A 142 3.88 31.11 12.08
N THR A 143 2.55 31.13 11.94
CA THR A 143 1.75 29.89 11.88
C THR A 143 1.93 29.20 10.53
N ALA A 144 2.35 27.96 10.57
CA ALA A 144 2.43 27.09 9.41
C ALA A 144 1.02 26.63 8.97
N GLN A 145 0.85 26.36 7.67
CA GLN A 145 -0.43 25.93 7.10
C GLN A 145 -0.55 24.41 7.11
N LEU A 146 -1.59 23.91 7.76
CA LEU A 146 -1.92 22.48 7.76
C LEU A 146 -2.09 21.97 6.32
N SER A 147 -1.64 20.76 6.02
CA SER A 147 -1.64 20.08 4.72
C SER A 147 -0.71 20.68 3.66
N LYS A 148 -0.31 21.93 3.79
CA LYS A 148 0.64 22.58 2.88
C LYS A 148 2.07 22.59 3.44
N ASP A 149 2.20 23.11 4.66
CA ASP A 149 3.50 23.24 5.31
C ASP A 149 3.79 22.05 6.23
N TYR A 150 2.77 21.41 6.81
CA TYR A 150 2.93 20.26 7.69
C TYR A 150 1.69 19.37 7.79
N LEU A 151 1.93 18.13 8.23
CA LEU A 151 0.94 17.19 8.79
C LEU A 151 1.53 16.62 10.08
N PRO A 152 0.78 16.55 11.21
CA PRO A 152 1.19 15.73 12.34
C PRO A 152 1.33 14.26 11.90
N ILE A 153 2.23 13.52 12.52
CA ILE A 153 2.25 12.06 12.38
C ILE A 153 1.01 11.52 13.09
N PHE A 154 0.20 10.69 12.43
CA PHE A 154 -1.18 10.46 12.86
C PHE A 154 -1.36 9.62 14.13
N ASP A 155 -0.34 8.88 14.54
CA ASP A 155 -0.25 8.21 15.85
C ASP A 155 0.68 8.96 16.84
N SER A 156 1.05 10.19 16.52
CA SER A 156 1.87 11.04 17.38
C SER A 156 1.14 11.34 18.70
N PRO A 157 1.83 11.30 19.84
CA PRO A 157 1.27 11.77 21.11
C PRO A 157 0.80 13.22 21.03
N SER A 158 -0.07 13.63 21.96
CA SER A 158 -0.46 15.03 22.12
C SER A 158 0.78 15.90 22.32
N ALA A 159 0.74 17.11 21.78
CA ALA A 159 1.80 18.10 21.91
C ALA A 159 1.25 19.41 22.47
N ASP A 160 1.95 19.96 23.43
CA ASP A 160 1.79 21.34 23.90
C ASP A 160 3.18 21.81 24.40
N LEU A 161 4.05 22.13 23.44
CA LEU A 161 5.45 22.40 23.72
C LEU A 161 6.04 23.42 22.75
N GLN A 162 7.13 24.03 23.17
CA GLN A 162 7.93 24.96 22.37
C GLN A 162 9.41 24.76 22.67
N GLY A 163 10.25 24.78 21.64
CA GLY A 163 11.68 24.63 21.82
C GLY A 163 12.49 25.01 20.59
N PRO A 164 13.83 25.12 20.77
CA PRO A 164 14.75 25.36 19.68
C PRO A 164 14.80 24.17 18.73
N ILE A 165 15.02 24.44 17.45
CA ILE A 165 15.13 23.41 16.41
C ILE A 165 16.61 23.11 16.15
N ILE A 166 16.95 21.82 16.18
CA ILE A 166 18.27 21.32 15.82
C ILE A 166 18.15 20.40 14.60
N PHE A 167 18.88 20.75 13.55
CA PHE A 167 19.00 19.87 12.39
C PHE A 167 20.00 18.77 12.67
N VAL A 168 19.60 17.50 12.43
CA VAL A 168 20.41 16.31 12.71
C VAL A 168 20.56 15.41 11.47
N GLY A 169 20.71 16.02 10.29
CA GLY A 169 20.93 15.27 9.05
C GLY A 169 19.79 14.28 8.75
N TYR A 170 20.13 13.01 8.59
CA TYR A 170 19.15 11.93 8.46
C TYR A 170 18.72 11.33 9.81
N GLY A 171 19.32 11.77 10.92
CA GLY A 171 19.00 11.29 12.27
C GLY A 171 19.43 9.85 12.53
N ILE A 172 20.50 9.37 11.89
CA ILE A 172 20.97 7.99 11.96
C ILE A 172 22.08 7.85 13.00
N VAL A 173 22.00 6.77 13.78
CA VAL A 173 23.09 6.31 14.66
C VAL A 173 23.36 4.85 14.39
N ASP A 174 24.48 4.57 13.74
CA ASP A 174 24.94 3.22 13.44
C ASP A 174 26.47 3.14 13.58
N PRO A 175 26.97 2.75 14.75
CA PRO A 175 28.41 2.62 14.99
C PRO A 175 29.09 1.59 14.08
N THR A 176 28.36 0.58 13.58
CA THR A 176 28.93 -0.46 12.71
C THR A 176 29.33 0.09 11.33
N GLN A 177 28.67 1.16 10.90
CA GLN A 177 28.97 1.87 9.65
C GLN A 177 29.64 3.24 9.89
N GLY A 178 30.02 3.54 11.13
CA GLY A 178 30.65 4.80 11.48
C GLY A 178 29.74 6.02 11.37
N VAL A 179 28.41 5.84 11.42
CA VAL A 179 27.44 6.91 11.31
C VAL A 179 26.92 7.33 12.68
N ASN A 180 27.02 8.61 12.99
CA ASN A 180 26.42 9.22 14.18
C ASN A 180 26.05 10.67 13.88
N ASP A 181 24.82 10.89 13.45
CA ASP A 181 24.33 12.24 13.12
C ASP A 181 24.17 13.15 14.35
N TYR A 182 24.25 12.59 15.57
CA TYR A 182 24.18 13.34 16.83
C TYR A 182 25.55 13.64 17.44
N ALA A 183 26.65 13.32 16.74
CA ALA A 183 27.99 13.53 17.28
C ALA A 183 28.28 15.02 17.53
N GLY A 184 28.65 15.35 18.78
CA GLY A 184 29.06 16.70 19.18
C GLY A 184 27.93 17.71 19.32
N ILE A 185 26.65 17.28 19.28
CA ILE A 185 25.50 18.18 19.49
C ILE A 185 24.58 17.64 20.59
N ASP A 186 24.17 18.53 21.49
CA ASP A 186 23.16 18.25 22.52
C ASP A 186 21.76 18.60 22.00
N VAL A 187 20.86 17.63 22.04
CA VAL A 187 19.45 17.79 21.61
C VAL A 187 18.48 17.71 22.78
N ASN A 188 18.98 17.66 24.01
CA ASN A 188 18.14 17.59 25.20
C ASN A 188 17.22 18.80 25.29
N ASN A 189 15.92 18.55 25.51
CA ASN A 189 14.86 19.56 25.52
C ASN A 189 14.77 20.39 24.21
N CYS A 190 15.16 19.80 23.07
CA CYS A 190 15.07 20.44 21.77
C CYS A 190 14.07 19.68 20.87
N ILE A 191 13.68 20.33 19.78
CA ILE A 191 12.94 19.73 18.68
C ILE A 191 13.95 19.37 17.59
N VAL A 192 14.09 18.09 17.25
CA VAL A 192 15.01 17.69 16.20
C VAL A 192 14.34 17.77 14.83
N LEU A 193 15.08 18.22 13.82
CA LEU A 193 14.69 18.16 12.42
C LEU A 193 15.60 17.17 11.70
N PHE A 194 15.02 16.10 11.11
CA PHE A 194 15.77 15.14 10.31
C PHE A 194 15.11 14.88 8.96
N LEU A 195 15.91 14.45 7.97
CA LEU A 195 15.44 14.07 6.66
C LEU A 195 14.88 12.64 6.66
N ARG A 196 13.85 12.41 5.88
CA ARG A 196 13.33 11.06 5.59
C ARG A 196 14.34 10.27 4.76
N GLY A 197 14.13 8.96 4.66
CA GLY A 197 15.02 8.07 3.91
C GLY A 197 16.38 7.90 4.59
N LYS A 198 17.41 7.70 3.80
CA LYS A 198 18.79 7.48 4.23
C LYS A 198 19.76 8.00 3.19
N PRO A 199 21.01 8.31 3.54
CA PRO A 199 22.00 8.72 2.56
C PRO A 199 22.41 7.57 1.63
N ASP A 200 22.85 7.90 0.42
CA ASP A 200 23.15 6.93 -0.64
C ASP A 200 24.25 5.91 -0.26
N TYR A 201 25.23 6.34 0.54
CA TYR A 201 26.31 5.46 0.99
C TYR A 201 25.89 4.45 2.08
N TYR A 202 24.78 4.71 2.79
CA TYR A 202 24.36 3.89 3.93
C TYR A 202 23.72 2.57 3.46
N GLN A 203 24.35 1.44 3.77
CA GLN A 203 23.89 0.12 3.33
C GLN A 203 22.90 -0.54 4.31
N GLY A 204 22.80 -0.03 5.55
CA GLY A 204 21.89 -0.58 6.56
C GLY A 204 20.41 -0.32 6.25
N HIS A 205 19.56 -1.05 6.94
CA HIS A 205 18.14 -0.72 7.05
C HIS A 205 17.97 0.29 8.19
N ILE A 206 17.16 1.31 7.96
CA ILE A 206 16.81 2.32 8.96
C ILE A 206 15.34 2.72 8.77
N SER A 207 14.54 2.52 9.79
CA SER A 207 13.13 2.90 9.80
C SER A 207 12.94 4.31 10.35
N HIS A 208 11.76 4.89 10.12
CA HIS A 208 11.36 6.14 10.77
C HIS A 208 11.36 5.99 12.30
N ALA A 209 10.85 4.88 12.80
CA ALA A 209 10.81 4.57 14.22
C ALA A 209 12.20 4.51 14.87
N ASP A 210 13.22 4.00 14.15
CA ASP A 210 14.61 4.01 14.65
C ASP A 210 15.11 5.44 14.87
N LYS A 211 14.86 6.34 13.91
CA LYS A 211 15.27 7.76 14.00
C LYS A 211 14.60 8.48 15.18
N VAL A 212 13.31 8.22 15.38
CA VAL A 212 12.57 8.78 16.53
C VAL A 212 13.12 8.25 17.85
N ARG A 213 13.45 6.95 17.94
CA ARG A 213 14.11 6.37 19.12
C ARG A 213 15.47 7.03 19.40
N PHE A 214 16.31 7.22 18.37
CA PHE A 214 17.59 7.88 18.54
C PHE A 214 17.46 9.30 19.06
N ALA A 215 16.46 10.05 18.60
CA ALA A 215 16.15 11.39 19.10
C ALA A 215 15.67 11.36 20.56
N ARG A 216 14.70 10.51 20.88
CA ARG A 216 14.14 10.32 22.22
C ARG A 216 15.21 9.93 23.24
N ASP A 217 16.03 8.96 22.91
CA ASP A 217 17.07 8.43 23.81
C ASP A 217 18.17 9.47 24.12
N ARG A 218 18.17 10.61 23.38
CA ARG A 218 19.03 11.79 23.59
C ARG A 218 18.30 12.98 24.20
N GLY A 219 17.07 12.78 24.66
CA GLY A 219 16.29 13.79 25.37
C GLY A 219 15.60 14.81 24.47
N ALA A 220 15.48 14.57 23.17
CA ALA A 220 14.64 15.41 22.31
C ALA A 220 13.17 15.36 22.79
N MET A 221 12.51 16.53 22.81
CA MET A 221 11.11 16.63 23.26
C MET A 221 10.09 16.38 22.15
N ALA A 222 10.50 16.57 20.89
CA ALA A 222 9.68 16.37 19.70
C ALA A 222 10.57 16.27 18.46
N TYR A 223 9.95 15.93 17.32
CA TYR A 223 10.66 15.93 16.05
C TYR A 223 9.84 16.52 14.90
N LEU A 224 10.56 17.03 13.91
CA LEU A 224 10.07 17.38 12.59
C LEU A 224 10.82 16.52 11.58
N THR A 225 10.12 16.05 10.54
CA THR A 225 10.75 15.32 9.46
C THR A 225 10.38 15.92 8.12
N ALA A 226 11.31 15.94 7.17
CA ALA A 226 11.10 16.45 5.81
C ALA A 226 11.69 15.49 4.79
N THR A 227 11.12 15.45 3.59
CA THR A 227 11.67 14.63 2.50
C THR A 227 13.00 15.16 1.99
N GLY A 228 13.14 16.48 1.97
CA GLY A 228 14.26 17.15 1.31
C GLY A 228 14.06 17.27 -0.22
N PRO A 229 14.92 18.06 -0.89
CA PRO A 229 14.81 18.32 -2.33
C PRO A 229 15.36 17.20 -3.22
N ILE A 230 16.09 16.24 -2.66
CA ILE A 230 16.64 15.09 -3.39
C ILE A 230 15.87 13.84 -2.98
N LEU A 231 15.05 13.36 -3.88
CA LEU A 231 14.25 12.15 -3.68
C LEU A 231 15.04 10.91 -4.12
N ASN A 232 15.01 9.86 -3.32
CA ASN A 232 15.46 8.57 -3.81
C ASN A 232 14.47 7.98 -4.82
N PRO A 233 14.90 7.07 -5.73
CA PRO A 233 14.04 6.53 -6.77
C PRO A 233 12.79 5.80 -6.26
N TYR A 234 12.84 5.23 -5.06
CA TYR A 234 11.71 4.54 -4.45
C TYR A 234 10.62 5.53 -4.04
N GLU A 235 10.98 6.60 -3.33
CA GLU A 235 10.03 7.65 -2.93
C GLU A 235 9.47 8.40 -4.14
N ALA A 236 10.32 8.71 -5.13
CA ALA A 236 9.89 9.39 -6.35
C ALA A 236 8.83 8.58 -7.13
N ARG A 237 8.99 7.27 -7.22
CA ARG A 237 8.00 6.38 -7.87
C ARG A 237 6.68 6.33 -7.10
N ARG A 238 6.70 6.38 -5.77
CA ARG A 238 5.49 6.43 -4.94
C ARG A 238 4.79 7.79 -4.96
N GLY A 239 5.27 8.76 -5.73
CA GLY A 239 4.70 10.10 -5.78
C GLY A 239 4.98 10.97 -4.56
N VAL A 240 5.86 10.53 -3.66
CA VAL A 240 6.34 11.38 -2.56
C VAL A 240 6.98 12.62 -3.16
N THR A 241 6.61 13.76 -2.65
CA THR A 241 7.09 15.07 -3.12
C THR A 241 7.70 15.84 -1.95
N GLY A 242 8.03 17.11 -2.16
CA GLY A 242 8.40 18.02 -1.08
C GLY A 242 7.23 18.43 -0.16
N LYS A 243 6.00 17.93 -0.40
CA LYS A 243 4.83 18.17 0.47
C LYS A 243 4.80 17.17 1.62
N PRO A 244 4.19 17.50 2.77
CA PRO A 244 3.92 16.51 3.81
C PRO A 244 2.86 15.52 3.32
N SER A 245 3.00 14.25 3.73
CA SER A 245 2.06 13.17 3.40
C SER A 245 1.54 12.50 4.66
N ALA A 246 0.35 11.91 4.60
CA ALA A 246 -0.21 11.11 5.68
C ALA A 246 0.71 9.94 6.05
N PHE A 247 0.86 9.69 7.34
CA PHE A 247 1.79 8.67 7.81
C PHE A 247 1.53 8.31 9.28
N TYR A 248 1.70 7.03 9.64
CA TYR A 248 1.79 6.56 11.02
C TYR A 248 3.26 6.29 11.40
N GLY A 249 3.68 6.76 12.56
CA GLY A 249 5.06 6.61 13.06
C GLY A 249 5.41 5.18 13.50
N GLN A 250 4.39 4.39 13.84
CA GLN A 250 4.49 2.96 14.18
C GLN A 250 5.33 2.66 15.43
N LEU A 251 5.39 3.61 16.35
CA LEU A 251 6.01 3.41 17.65
C LEU A 251 4.94 3.16 18.73
N PRO A 252 5.21 2.29 19.71
CA PRO A 252 4.38 2.22 20.92
C PRO A 252 4.24 3.62 21.55
N THR A 253 3.07 3.93 22.09
CA THR A 253 2.76 5.26 22.61
C THR A 253 3.74 5.74 23.68
N ASP A 254 4.24 4.83 24.53
CA ASP A 254 5.24 5.10 25.56
C ASP A 254 6.66 5.32 25.00
N GLN A 255 6.87 5.04 23.71
CA GLN A 255 8.14 5.19 23.00
C GLN A 255 8.09 6.29 21.93
N ALA A 256 6.93 6.81 21.61
CA ALA A 256 6.74 7.83 20.61
C ALA A 256 7.09 9.23 21.16
N LEU A 257 7.52 10.11 20.28
CA LEU A 257 7.63 11.55 20.51
C LEU A 257 6.55 12.29 19.71
N PRO A 258 6.09 13.45 20.17
CA PRO A 258 5.33 14.37 19.34
C PRO A 258 6.08 14.67 18.04
N GLY A 259 5.43 14.48 16.90
CA GLY A 259 6.11 14.62 15.62
C GLY A 259 5.23 15.09 14.48
N ALA A 260 5.85 15.74 13.50
CA ALA A 260 5.17 16.18 12.29
C ALA A 260 6.07 16.03 11.05
N TRP A 261 5.45 15.69 9.92
CA TRP A 261 6.07 15.79 8.61
C TRP A 261 5.87 17.20 8.09
N ILE A 262 6.96 17.92 7.84
CA ILE A 262 6.95 19.27 7.29
C ILE A 262 7.34 19.26 5.81
N SER A 263 6.86 20.26 5.07
CA SER A 263 7.24 20.44 3.67
C SER A 263 8.73 20.75 3.53
N THR A 264 9.31 20.37 2.38
CA THR A 264 10.69 20.75 2.02
C THR A 264 10.89 22.25 2.07
N ASN A 265 9.88 23.03 1.62
CA ASN A 265 9.94 24.50 1.68
C ASN A 265 9.96 25.04 3.12
N LEU A 266 9.22 24.42 4.05
CA LEU A 266 9.29 24.83 5.45
C LEU A 266 10.65 24.45 6.04
N ALA A 267 11.16 23.24 5.77
CA ALA A 267 12.47 22.80 6.20
C ALA A 267 13.59 23.73 5.68
N GLU A 268 13.52 24.16 4.41
CA GLU A 268 14.45 25.14 3.82
C GLU A 268 14.44 26.44 4.61
N ARG A 269 13.26 27.02 4.89
CA ARG A 269 13.15 28.26 5.69
C ARG A 269 13.73 28.12 7.10
N LEU A 270 13.58 26.96 7.73
CA LEU A 270 14.11 26.69 9.06
C LEU A 270 15.65 26.56 9.10
N LEU A 271 16.26 26.27 7.96
CA LEU A 271 17.72 26.11 7.83
C LEU A 271 18.41 27.34 7.28
N THR A 272 17.66 28.32 6.77
CA THR A 272 18.20 29.54 6.19
C THR A 272 18.28 30.63 7.27
N GLU A 273 19.46 31.09 7.60
CA GLU A 273 19.63 32.30 8.43
C GLU A 273 19.13 33.52 7.64
N SER A 274 18.29 34.34 8.27
CA SER A 274 17.77 35.57 7.67
C SER A 274 18.90 36.57 7.43
N ARG A 275 19.62 36.45 6.33
CA ARG A 275 20.45 37.52 5.77
C ARG A 275 20.08 37.71 4.31
N GLU A 276 19.74 38.95 3.98
CA GLU A 276 19.49 39.39 2.62
C GLU A 276 20.61 38.93 1.69
N GLY A 277 20.23 38.20 0.65
CA GLY A 277 21.11 37.83 -0.45
C GLY A 277 21.71 36.44 -0.35
N SER A 278 21.13 35.58 -1.15
CA SER A 278 21.59 34.26 -1.56
C SER A 278 21.17 33.09 -0.64
N ASP A 279 20.79 32.17 -1.18
CA ASP A 279 20.95 30.74 -1.41
C ASP A 279 19.63 29.99 -1.38
N VAL A 280 19.02 30.10 -2.51
CA VAL A 280 18.08 29.12 -3.06
C VAL A 280 18.86 27.80 -3.12
N ASP A 281 18.67 26.86 -2.18
CA ASP A 281 19.20 25.48 -2.17
C ASP A 281 20.18 25.13 -1.02
N ARG A 282 20.07 25.77 0.15
CA ARG A 282 20.89 25.37 1.31
C ARG A 282 20.59 23.91 1.72
N LEU A 283 19.32 23.53 1.76
CA LEU A 283 18.94 22.17 2.12
C LEU A 283 19.41 21.16 1.06
N ARG A 284 19.37 21.51 -0.22
CA ARG A 284 19.94 20.68 -1.31
C ARG A 284 21.43 20.48 -1.11
N THR A 285 22.18 21.53 -0.88
CA THR A 285 23.61 21.46 -0.65
C THR A 285 23.95 20.61 0.59
N LEU A 286 23.20 20.77 1.68
CA LEU A 286 23.36 19.94 2.87
C LEU A 286 23.06 18.47 2.58
N GLN A 287 21.96 18.19 1.88
CA GLN A 287 21.58 16.82 1.52
C GLN A 287 22.60 16.16 0.59
N GLU A 288 23.14 16.89 -0.38
CA GLU A 288 24.23 16.40 -1.26
C GLU A 288 25.50 16.07 -0.46
N GLN A 289 25.83 16.88 0.54
CA GLN A 289 26.96 16.60 1.43
C GLN A 289 26.71 15.40 2.32
N LEU A 290 25.49 15.27 2.89
CA LEU A 290 25.08 14.11 3.68
C LEU A 290 25.09 12.81 2.87
N ASN A 291 24.78 12.86 1.57
CA ASN A 291 24.76 11.69 0.70
C ASN A 291 26.15 11.19 0.29
N LYS A 292 27.21 12.00 0.44
CA LYS A 292 28.56 11.66 -0.03
C LYS A 292 29.37 10.81 0.94
N ALA A 293 29.26 11.10 2.24
CA ALA A 293 30.07 10.42 3.24
C ALA A 293 29.50 10.58 4.67
N PRO A 294 29.81 9.65 5.58
CA PRO A 294 29.47 9.78 6.99
C PRO A 294 30.15 11.03 7.58
N SER A 295 29.40 12.09 7.78
CA SER A 295 29.88 13.27 8.47
C SER A 295 28.71 13.92 9.17
N ALA A 296 28.81 14.08 10.49
CA ALA A 296 27.82 14.83 11.25
C ALA A 296 27.79 16.28 10.75
N ARG A 297 26.65 16.70 10.24
CA ARG A 297 26.35 18.08 9.79
C ARG A 297 25.31 18.74 10.67
N SER A 298 25.14 18.19 11.86
CA SER A 298 24.15 18.65 12.83
C SER A 298 24.52 20.00 13.38
N HIS A 299 23.52 20.88 13.49
CA HIS A 299 23.74 22.25 13.96
C HIS A 299 22.43 22.86 14.49
N HIS A 300 22.59 23.89 15.31
CA HIS A 300 21.48 24.73 15.74
C HIS A 300 21.00 25.58 14.56
N THR A 301 19.69 25.56 14.32
CA THR A 301 19.09 26.35 13.22
C THR A 301 18.85 27.81 13.60
N ASN A 302 19.01 28.18 14.88
CA ASN A 302 18.57 29.46 15.45
C ASN A 302 17.07 29.74 15.29
N GLN A 303 16.30 28.71 14.95
CA GLN A 303 14.84 28.72 14.83
C GLN A 303 14.19 27.93 15.96
N TYR A 304 12.95 28.26 16.24
CA TYR A 304 12.10 27.60 17.24
C TYR A 304 10.85 27.09 16.58
N ALA A 305 10.26 26.04 17.16
CA ALA A 305 8.89 25.62 16.84
C ALA A 305 8.04 25.55 18.10
N SER A 306 6.75 25.83 17.92
CA SER A 306 5.70 25.56 18.90
C SER A 306 4.73 24.58 18.27
N LEU A 307 4.47 23.47 18.97
CA LEU A 307 3.62 22.36 18.53
C LEU A 307 2.43 22.24 19.48
N HIS A 308 1.23 22.26 18.94
CA HIS A 308 0.01 22.12 19.73
C HIS A 308 -1.02 21.25 18.99
N TRP A 309 -1.34 20.08 19.54
CA TRP A 309 -2.45 19.22 19.14
C TRP A 309 -2.81 18.22 20.23
N ASN A 310 -4.04 17.70 20.17
CA ASN A 310 -4.51 16.64 21.03
C ASN A 310 -4.69 15.33 20.24
N THR A 311 -4.18 14.23 20.77
CA THR A 311 -4.38 12.88 20.26
C THR A 311 -5.14 12.06 21.28
N THR A 312 -6.19 11.40 20.85
CA THR A 312 -6.91 10.38 21.62
C THR A 312 -6.67 9.02 21.01
N ILE A 313 -6.66 7.98 21.84
CA ILE A 313 -6.60 6.59 21.37
C ILE A 313 -7.88 5.91 21.82
N GLN A 314 -8.59 5.31 20.87
CA GLN A 314 -9.82 4.57 21.12
C GLN A 314 -9.62 3.10 20.75
N ASP A 315 -10.33 2.20 21.42
CA ASP A 315 -10.38 0.80 21.01
C ASP A 315 -11.25 0.68 19.76
N GLY A 316 -10.61 0.30 18.66
CA GLY A 316 -11.24 0.09 17.36
C GLY A 316 -11.37 -1.38 17.00
N LEU A 317 -12.20 -1.67 16.01
CA LEU A 317 -12.42 -3.02 15.52
C LEU A 317 -11.86 -3.21 14.12
N LEU A 318 -10.63 -3.69 14.02
CA LEU A 318 -10.05 -4.14 12.76
C LEU A 318 -10.83 -5.35 12.22
N THR A 319 -11.15 -5.34 10.92
CA THR A 319 -11.89 -6.42 10.27
C THR A 319 -11.31 -6.77 8.90
N ASN A 320 -10.86 -8.01 8.70
CA ASN A 320 -10.64 -8.54 7.35
C ASN A 320 -11.90 -9.29 6.89
N VAL A 321 -12.20 -9.23 5.60
CA VAL A 321 -13.30 -10.00 4.98
C VAL A 321 -12.72 -11.02 4.02
N VAL A 322 -13.19 -12.27 4.12
CA VAL A 322 -12.73 -13.37 3.26
C VAL A 322 -13.91 -13.94 2.48
N GLY A 323 -13.77 -13.95 1.15
CA GLY A 323 -14.66 -14.67 0.24
C GLY A 323 -13.96 -15.88 -0.37
N MET A 324 -14.74 -16.87 -0.86
CA MET A 324 -14.20 -18.11 -1.35
C MET A 324 -14.94 -18.62 -2.61
N ILE A 325 -14.18 -18.96 -3.64
CA ILE A 325 -14.62 -19.83 -4.73
C ILE A 325 -13.93 -21.19 -4.53
N PRO A 326 -14.68 -22.25 -4.17
CA PRO A 326 -14.09 -23.56 -3.91
C PRO A 326 -13.47 -24.18 -5.17
N GLY A 327 -12.25 -24.67 -5.03
CA GLY A 327 -11.59 -25.50 -6.03
C GLY A 327 -11.97 -26.99 -5.96
N THR A 328 -11.32 -27.79 -6.79
CA THR A 328 -11.45 -29.27 -6.80
C THR A 328 -10.33 -29.95 -6.01
N GLY A 329 -9.19 -29.29 -5.82
CA GLY A 329 -8.02 -29.76 -5.09
C GLY A 329 -7.85 -29.09 -3.71
N PRO A 330 -6.80 -29.49 -2.98
CA PRO A 330 -6.55 -29.05 -1.61
C PRO A 330 -5.84 -27.70 -1.50
N ASP A 331 -5.23 -27.23 -2.58
CA ASP A 331 -4.41 -26.03 -2.61
C ASP A 331 -5.25 -24.75 -2.76
N THR A 332 -4.65 -23.62 -2.42
CA THR A 332 -5.33 -22.32 -2.42
C THR A 332 -4.46 -21.24 -3.07
N VAL A 333 -5.11 -20.29 -3.73
CA VAL A 333 -4.57 -19.02 -4.18
C VAL A 333 -5.33 -17.90 -3.48
N ILE A 334 -4.64 -16.90 -2.97
CA ILE A 334 -5.24 -15.73 -2.32
C ILE A 334 -5.09 -14.52 -3.26
N ILE A 335 -6.16 -13.75 -3.40
CA ILE A 335 -6.17 -12.43 -4.02
C ILE A 335 -6.61 -11.45 -2.95
N GLY A 336 -5.85 -10.39 -2.72
CA GLY A 336 -6.17 -9.43 -1.68
C GLY A 336 -5.76 -8.01 -2.00
N ALA A 337 -6.48 -7.10 -1.36
CA ALA A 337 -6.21 -5.67 -1.31
C ALA A 337 -6.66 -5.13 0.04
N HIS A 338 -5.98 -4.12 0.57
CA HIS A 338 -6.52 -3.41 1.72
C HIS A 338 -7.63 -2.44 1.27
N ARG A 339 -8.53 -2.15 2.20
CA ARG A 339 -9.61 -1.21 1.97
C ARG A 339 -9.60 -0.03 2.94
N ASP A 340 -8.80 -0.13 4.03
CA ASP A 340 -8.60 0.98 4.96
C ASP A 340 -7.78 2.10 4.33
N HIS A 341 -7.86 3.28 4.94
CA HIS A 341 -7.03 4.43 4.67
C HIS A 341 -6.98 5.32 5.93
N PHE A 342 -6.64 6.61 5.83
CA PHE A 342 -6.35 7.42 7.01
C PHE A 342 -7.58 8.04 7.70
N GLY A 343 -8.75 8.07 7.09
CA GLY A 343 -9.94 8.66 7.71
C GLY A 343 -9.95 10.19 7.69
N ARG A 344 -10.15 10.80 8.87
CA ARG A 344 -10.17 12.28 9.07
C ARG A 344 -9.23 12.75 10.18
N PRO A 345 -7.97 12.39 10.19
CA PRO A 345 -7.03 12.93 11.17
C PRO A 345 -6.85 14.44 10.98
N ALA A 346 -6.68 15.16 12.09
CA ALA A 346 -6.49 16.61 12.09
C ALA A 346 -7.63 17.40 11.40
N GLY A 347 -8.81 16.79 11.22
CA GLY A 347 -9.94 17.36 10.50
C GLY A 347 -9.84 17.29 8.97
N LEU A 348 -8.77 16.76 8.41
CA LEU A 348 -8.57 16.58 6.97
C LEU A 348 -9.16 15.25 6.52
N TRP A 349 -9.86 15.25 5.41
CA TRP A 349 -10.41 14.04 4.82
C TRP A 349 -9.45 13.41 3.81
N PHE A 350 -9.13 12.13 4.02
CA PHE A 350 -8.31 11.31 3.13
C PHE A 350 -9.19 10.26 2.46
N PRO A 351 -9.64 10.48 1.21
CA PRO A 351 -10.57 9.58 0.52
C PRO A 351 -9.98 8.21 0.20
N GLY A 352 -8.69 8.13 -0.18
CA GLY A 352 -8.02 6.90 -0.54
C GLY A 352 -8.64 6.21 -1.75
N ALA A 353 -8.73 6.90 -2.89
CA ALA A 353 -9.33 6.37 -4.11
C ALA A 353 -8.37 5.43 -4.83
N ASP A 354 -7.14 5.88 -5.11
CA ASP A 354 -6.09 5.03 -5.65
C ASP A 354 -5.52 4.14 -4.56
N ASP A 355 -5.37 4.66 -3.35
CA ASP A 355 -4.85 3.99 -2.17
C ASP A 355 -5.94 3.75 -1.10
N ASN A 356 -6.62 2.58 -1.02
CA ASN A 356 -6.58 1.49 -1.99
C ASN A 356 -8.01 1.02 -2.31
N ALA A 357 -8.95 1.97 -2.51
CA ALA A 357 -10.26 1.63 -3.05
C ALA A 357 -10.13 1.00 -4.45
N SER A 358 -9.08 1.38 -5.22
CA SER A 358 -8.80 0.88 -6.56
C SER A 358 -8.47 -0.62 -6.54
N GLY A 359 -7.55 -1.07 -5.71
CA GLY A 359 -7.21 -2.49 -5.54
C GLY A 359 -8.37 -3.32 -5.00
N THR A 360 -9.17 -2.74 -4.09
CA THR A 360 -10.40 -3.37 -3.58
C THR A 360 -11.41 -3.57 -4.71
N ALA A 361 -11.62 -2.57 -5.58
CA ALA A 361 -12.51 -2.66 -6.74
C ALA A 361 -12.03 -3.70 -7.76
N VAL A 362 -10.73 -3.76 -8.05
CA VAL A 362 -10.15 -4.80 -8.92
C VAL A 362 -10.36 -6.19 -8.32
N THR A 363 -10.17 -6.37 -7.01
CA THR A 363 -10.40 -7.65 -6.33
C THR A 363 -11.84 -8.12 -6.49
N LEU A 364 -12.82 -7.23 -6.33
CA LEU A 364 -14.25 -7.52 -6.56
C LEU A 364 -14.55 -7.84 -8.02
N GLU A 365 -13.96 -7.11 -8.96
CA GLU A 365 -14.21 -7.30 -10.38
C GLU A 365 -13.66 -8.64 -10.87
N VAL A 366 -12.48 -9.04 -10.39
CA VAL A 366 -11.92 -10.38 -10.65
C VAL A 366 -12.83 -11.48 -10.07
N ALA A 367 -13.40 -11.25 -8.88
CA ALA A 367 -14.36 -12.20 -8.29
C ALA A 367 -15.63 -12.33 -9.15
N ARG A 368 -16.16 -11.23 -9.69
CA ARG A 368 -17.31 -11.18 -10.62
C ARG A 368 -16.99 -11.95 -11.91
N ALA A 369 -15.84 -11.68 -12.51
CA ALA A 369 -15.41 -12.33 -13.75
C ALA A 369 -15.24 -13.85 -13.58
N LEU A 370 -14.61 -14.31 -12.50
CA LEU A 370 -14.43 -15.73 -12.20
C LEU A 370 -15.76 -16.44 -11.94
N ARG A 371 -16.74 -15.78 -11.32
CA ARG A 371 -18.10 -16.33 -11.16
C ARG A 371 -18.83 -16.44 -12.50
N ASN A 372 -18.70 -15.44 -13.38
CA ASN A 372 -19.30 -15.45 -14.73
C ASN A 372 -18.66 -16.52 -15.65
N MET A 373 -17.43 -16.92 -15.38
CA MET A 373 -16.75 -17.97 -16.12
C MET A 373 -17.47 -19.32 -16.01
N GLY A 374 -18.10 -19.61 -14.87
CA GLY A 374 -18.85 -20.83 -14.64
C GLY A 374 -17.99 -22.09 -14.47
N LEU A 375 -16.68 -21.97 -14.55
CA LEU A 375 -15.72 -23.06 -14.33
C LEU A 375 -15.35 -23.18 -12.85
N ARG A 376 -14.96 -24.38 -12.47
CA ARG A 376 -14.45 -24.66 -11.13
C ARG A 376 -12.94 -24.79 -11.19
N PRO A 377 -12.17 -23.90 -10.50
CA PRO A 377 -10.71 -23.96 -10.54
C PRO A 377 -10.17 -25.22 -9.86
N GLN A 378 -8.93 -25.60 -10.13
CA GLN A 378 -8.27 -26.70 -9.42
C GLN A 378 -7.97 -26.30 -7.96
N ARG A 379 -7.42 -25.10 -7.75
CA ARG A 379 -7.17 -24.56 -6.41
C ARG A 379 -8.32 -23.67 -5.95
N THR A 380 -8.64 -23.72 -4.69
CA THR A 380 -9.57 -22.77 -4.06
C THR A 380 -9.03 -21.34 -4.21
N ILE A 381 -9.89 -20.40 -4.59
CA ILE A 381 -9.53 -18.99 -4.67
C ILE A 381 -10.16 -18.25 -3.48
N LEU A 382 -9.33 -17.61 -2.67
CA LEU A 382 -9.76 -16.71 -1.60
C LEU A 382 -9.62 -15.26 -2.05
N PHE A 383 -10.65 -14.46 -1.79
CA PHE A 383 -10.66 -13.01 -1.94
C PHE A 383 -10.59 -12.41 -0.54
N VAL A 384 -9.54 -11.66 -0.26
CA VAL A 384 -9.34 -11.09 1.07
C VAL A 384 -9.29 -9.57 0.97
N SER A 385 -10.22 -8.91 1.63
CA SER A 385 -10.14 -7.46 1.85
C SER A 385 -9.55 -7.24 3.24
N PHE A 386 -8.31 -6.74 3.25
CA PHE A 386 -7.59 -6.43 4.48
C PHE A 386 -8.02 -5.08 5.05
N SER A 387 -7.80 -4.90 6.35
CA SER A 387 -7.81 -3.62 7.04
C SER A 387 -6.51 -3.47 7.81
N GLY A 388 -6.07 -2.24 8.05
CA GLY A 388 -4.86 -1.97 8.82
C GLY A 388 -3.55 -2.17 8.07
N GLU A 389 -3.56 -2.07 6.76
CA GLU A 389 -2.35 -1.98 5.93
C GLU A 389 -1.56 -0.74 6.33
N GLU A 390 -2.23 0.42 6.33
CA GLU A 390 -1.68 1.72 6.67
C GLU A 390 -1.10 1.77 8.10
N ASN A 391 -1.62 0.93 8.98
CA ASN A 391 -1.14 0.78 10.34
C ASN A 391 -0.29 -0.49 10.50
N ASN A 392 0.83 -0.55 9.78
CA ASN A 392 1.84 -1.62 9.90
C ASN A 392 1.34 -3.02 9.54
N LEU A 393 0.50 -3.13 8.51
CA LEU A 393 0.06 -4.42 7.95
C LEU A 393 -0.68 -5.31 8.98
N ILE A 394 -1.31 -4.69 10.01
CA ILE A 394 -1.86 -5.46 11.13
C ILE A 394 -2.96 -6.44 10.70
N GLY A 395 -3.69 -6.16 9.62
CA GLY A 395 -4.72 -7.07 9.10
C GLY A 395 -4.15 -8.30 8.40
N SER A 396 -3.18 -8.13 7.53
CA SER A 396 -2.49 -9.26 6.88
C SER A 396 -1.64 -10.06 7.88
N ARG A 397 -1.06 -9.41 8.90
CA ARG A 397 -0.43 -10.10 10.05
C ARG A 397 -1.44 -10.90 10.87
N LEU A 398 -2.64 -10.37 11.11
CA LEU A 398 -3.73 -11.13 11.73
C LEU A 398 -4.09 -12.36 10.90
N TYR A 399 -4.20 -12.21 9.56
CA TYR A 399 -4.49 -13.32 8.68
C TYR A 399 -3.41 -14.40 8.74
N THR A 400 -2.13 -14.03 8.62
CA THR A 400 -1.03 -15.01 8.63
C THR A 400 -0.83 -15.69 9.99
N SER A 401 -1.21 -15.03 11.09
CA SER A 401 -1.18 -15.62 12.44
C SER A 401 -2.34 -16.59 12.72
N ARG A 402 -3.49 -16.40 12.03
CA ARG A 402 -4.71 -17.21 12.19
C ARG A 402 -5.36 -17.47 10.83
N PRO A 403 -4.70 -18.16 9.92
CA PRO A 403 -5.15 -18.28 8.53
C PRO A 403 -6.45 -19.08 8.44
N VAL A 404 -7.33 -18.69 7.50
CA VAL A 404 -8.59 -19.39 7.20
C VAL A 404 -8.34 -20.77 6.61
N VAL A 405 -7.25 -20.91 5.88
CA VAL A 405 -6.74 -22.18 5.35
C VAL A 405 -5.27 -22.33 5.75
N PRO A 406 -4.72 -23.54 5.91
CA PRO A 406 -3.31 -23.69 6.25
C PRO A 406 -2.39 -22.95 5.26
N LEU A 407 -1.43 -22.17 5.76
CA LEU A 407 -0.51 -21.43 4.90
C LEU A 407 0.31 -22.34 3.97
N GLY A 408 0.62 -23.56 4.41
CA GLY A 408 1.31 -24.56 3.58
C GLY A 408 0.51 -25.03 2.34
N SER A 409 -0.82 -24.86 2.35
CA SER A 409 -1.65 -25.09 1.17
C SER A 409 -1.81 -23.87 0.28
N THR A 410 -1.35 -22.68 0.72
CA THR A 410 -1.42 -21.44 -0.06
C THR A 410 -0.25 -21.38 -1.02
N LYS A 411 -0.52 -21.56 -2.31
CA LYS A 411 0.51 -21.61 -3.37
C LYS A 411 0.90 -20.24 -3.90
N ALA A 412 0.06 -19.25 -3.72
CA ALA A 412 0.36 -17.85 -4.04
C ALA A 412 -0.57 -16.90 -3.28
N MET A 413 -0.04 -15.73 -2.92
CA MET A 413 -0.83 -14.56 -2.51
C MET A 413 -0.57 -13.42 -3.51
N ILE A 414 -1.61 -12.95 -4.18
CA ILE A 414 -1.60 -11.80 -5.09
C ILE A 414 -2.09 -10.59 -4.32
N ASN A 415 -1.22 -9.61 -4.11
CA ASN A 415 -1.56 -8.33 -3.51
C ASN A 415 -1.81 -7.30 -4.62
N ILE A 416 -2.87 -6.51 -4.50
CA ILE A 416 -3.21 -5.44 -5.43
C ILE A 416 -3.21 -4.13 -4.65
N ASP A 417 -2.40 -3.19 -5.12
CA ASP A 417 -2.26 -1.90 -4.47
C ASP A 417 -2.05 -0.81 -5.53
N HIS A 418 -2.63 0.39 -5.32
CA HIS A 418 -2.54 1.49 -6.30
C HIS A 418 -2.85 1.06 -7.74
N ALA A 419 -4.11 0.72 -8.03
CA ALA A 419 -4.52 0.14 -9.31
C ALA A 419 -5.18 1.13 -10.28
N GLY A 420 -5.29 2.42 -9.94
CA GLY A 420 -6.12 3.38 -10.68
C GLY A 420 -5.39 4.58 -11.27
N VAL A 421 -4.12 4.83 -10.90
CA VAL A 421 -3.33 5.98 -11.36
C VAL A 421 -2.01 5.48 -11.95
N GLY A 422 -1.41 6.24 -12.88
CA GLY A 422 -0.08 5.87 -13.42
C GLY A 422 0.05 6.06 -14.93
N ASN A 423 0.95 5.28 -15.54
CA ASN A 423 1.35 5.41 -16.94
C ASN A 423 0.87 4.27 -17.86
N GLY A 424 -0.01 3.39 -17.36
CA GLY A 424 -0.53 2.23 -18.10
C GLY A 424 0.43 1.03 -18.20
N ARG A 425 1.57 1.07 -17.49
CA ARG A 425 2.43 -0.09 -17.22
C ARG A 425 2.06 -0.71 -15.87
N LEU A 426 2.53 -1.90 -15.61
CA LEU A 426 2.37 -2.58 -14.32
C LEU A 426 3.73 -2.82 -13.68
N THR A 427 3.88 -2.43 -12.44
CA THR A 427 5.00 -2.81 -11.58
C THR A 427 4.60 -4.08 -10.83
N VAL A 428 5.35 -5.16 -11.04
CA VAL A 428 5.02 -6.48 -10.47
C VAL A 428 6.21 -6.99 -9.67
N GLY A 429 6.02 -7.13 -8.36
CA GLY A 429 6.99 -7.72 -7.44
C GLY A 429 6.73 -9.22 -7.27
N ILE A 430 7.75 -10.06 -7.40
CA ILE A 430 7.59 -11.52 -7.39
C ILE A 430 8.53 -12.13 -6.36
N THR A 431 8.02 -13.00 -5.50
CA THR A 431 8.81 -13.74 -4.52
C THR A 431 8.34 -15.18 -4.42
N GLY A 432 9.25 -16.14 -4.61
CA GLY A 432 8.95 -17.57 -4.50
C GLY A 432 8.09 -18.14 -5.62
N ILE A 433 7.90 -17.41 -6.73
CA ILE A 433 7.19 -17.83 -7.94
C ILE A 433 8.13 -17.59 -9.13
N GLU A 434 8.07 -18.46 -10.12
CA GLU A 434 8.83 -18.30 -11.36
C GLU A 434 8.39 -17.05 -12.11
N LYS A 435 9.38 -16.26 -12.57
CA LYS A 435 9.13 -15.04 -13.32
C LYS A 435 8.30 -15.28 -14.58
N ALA A 436 8.51 -16.43 -15.23
CA ALA A 436 7.78 -16.86 -16.40
C ALA A 436 6.26 -16.89 -16.17
N THR A 437 5.79 -17.25 -14.97
CA THR A 437 4.35 -17.22 -14.62
C THR A 437 3.75 -15.82 -14.78
N ALA A 438 4.42 -14.80 -14.30
CA ALA A 438 3.98 -13.41 -14.44
C ALA A 438 4.04 -12.92 -15.91
N GLU A 439 5.08 -13.30 -16.65
CA GLU A 439 5.26 -12.97 -18.07
C GLU A 439 4.18 -13.63 -18.94
N GLU A 440 3.85 -14.89 -18.67
CA GLU A 440 2.82 -15.62 -19.39
C GLU A 440 1.43 -15.03 -19.15
N ALA A 441 1.10 -14.69 -17.89
CA ALA A 441 -0.13 -13.98 -17.58
C ALA A 441 -0.24 -12.65 -18.36
N GLY A 442 0.84 -11.89 -18.42
CA GLY A 442 0.88 -10.66 -19.21
C GLY A 442 0.70 -10.91 -20.72
N ARG A 443 1.34 -11.94 -21.24
CA ARG A 443 1.21 -12.34 -22.66
C ARG A 443 -0.23 -12.70 -23.00
N ALA A 444 -0.91 -13.43 -22.11
CA ALA A 444 -2.31 -13.87 -22.32
C ALA A 444 -3.30 -12.69 -22.46
N VAL A 445 -2.96 -11.51 -21.93
CA VAL A 445 -3.82 -10.32 -22.01
C VAL A 445 -3.18 -9.16 -22.81
N GLY A 446 -2.10 -9.42 -23.57
CA GLY A 446 -1.49 -8.43 -24.45
C GLY A 446 -0.67 -7.36 -23.72
N LEU A 447 -0.11 -7.68 -22.56
CA LEU A 447 0.69 -6.76 -21.73
C LEU A 447 2.19 -7.10 -21.72
N THR A 448 2.69 -7.87 -22.67
CA THR A 448 4.10 -8.35 -22.72
C THR A 448 5.10 -7.21 -22.50
N ASP A 449 4.91 -6.08 -23.19
CA ASP A 449 5.84 -4.94 -23.15
C ASP A 449 5.47 -3.91 -22.04
N LYS A 450 4.47 -4.20 -21.22
CA LYS A 450 3.97 -3.28 -20.21
C LYS A 450 4.26 -3.73 -18.77
N LEU A 451 5.00 -4.81 -18.58
CA LEU A 451 5.35 -5.33 -17.26
C LEU A 451 6.77 -4.88 -16.86
N ASP A 452 6.87 -4.26 -15.70
CA ASP A 452 8.13 -3.98 -15.02
C ASP A 452 8.25 -4.98 -13.85
N LEU A 453 9.02 -6.06 -14.08
CA LEU A 453 9.13 -7.18 -13.15
C LEU A 453 10.32 -7.01 -12.21
N TYR A 454 10.04 -7.10 -10.93
CA TYR A 454 11.01 -6.98 -9.84
C TYR A 454 11.01 -8.24 -8.97
N GLY A 455 12.01 -8.38 -8.11
CA GLY A 455 11.99 -9.31 -6.99
C GLY A 455 11.08 -8.83 -5.86
N PHE A 456 11.52 -9.04 -4.61
CA PHE A 456 10.76 -8.58 -3.45
C PHE A 456 10.54 -7.05 -3.49
N PHE A 457 9.30 -6.67 -3.29
CA PHE A 457 8.86 -5.29 -3.22
C PHE A 457 8.48 -4.99 -1.76
N PRO A 458 9.16 -4.07 -1.07
CA PRO A 458 8.84 -3.76 0.33
C PRO A 458 7.55 -2.94 0.44
N GLY A 459 6.79 -3.18 1.51
CA GLY A 459 5.49 -2.53 1.78
C GLY A 459 4.32 -3.27 1.14
N GLY A 460 3.16 -3.26 1.79
CA GLY A 460 1.92 -3.89 1.39
C GLY A 460 1.65 -5.27 2.02
N ASP A 461 0.41 -5.74 1.88
CA ASP A 461 -0.12 -6.91 2.59
C ASP A 461 0.53 -8.25 2.21
N HIS A 462 1.29 -8.32 1.13
CA HIS A 462 2.06 -9.52 0.75
C HIS A 462 3.27 -9.78 1.67
N VAL A 463 3.75 -8.76 2.41
CA VAL A 463 4.94 -8.88 3.25
C VAL A 463 4.77 -9.91 4.36
N PRO A 464 3.71 -9.91 5.19
CA PRO A 464 3.50 -10.95 6.20
C PRO A 464 3.37 -12.36 5.62
N PHE A 465 2.81 -12.50 4.43
CA PHE A 465 2.73 -13.80 3.74
C PHE A 465 4.11 -14.30 3.32
N LYS A 466 4.94 -13.42 2.74
CA LYS A 466 6.34 -13.74 2.40
C LYS A 466 7.13 -14.12 3.64
N GLU A 467 6.97 -13.39 4.75
CA GLU A 467 7.61 -13.70 6.05
C GLU A 467 7.18 -15.07 6.58
N ALA A 468 5.93 -15.48 6.31
CA ALA A 468 5.39 -16.79 6.65
C ALA A 468 5.73 -17.91 5.63
N GLY A 469 6.58 -17.64 4.63
CA GLY A 469 7.01 -18.61 3.63
C GLY A 469 6.03 -18.84 2.49
N VAL A 470 4.99 -18.05 2.34
CA VAL A 470 4.04 -18.12 1.22
C VAL A 470 4.61 -17.38 0.01
N PRO A 471 4.60 -17.97 -1.19
CA PRO A 471 4.96 -17.26 -2.42
C PRO A 471 4.03 -16.08 -2.67
N THR A 472 4.58 -14.92 -3.12
CA THR A 472 3.80 -13.69 -3.27
C THR A 472 4.04 -13.00 -4.60
N ILE A 473 2.99 -12.38 -5.12
CA ILE A 473 3.05 -11.42 -6.23
C ILE A 473 2.35 -10.15 -5.77
N THR A 474 2.98 -8.99 -5.92
CA THR A 474 2.31 -7.69 -5.74
C THR A 474 2.18 -7.00 -7.08
N VAL A 475 1.01 -6.45 -7.35
CA VAL A 475 0.66 -5.77 -8.60
C VAL A 475 0.29 -4.33 -8.25
N VAL A 476 1.03 -3.39 -8.84
CA VAL A 476 0.82 -1.95 -8.70
C VAL A 476 0.78 -1.35 -10.09
N SER A 477 -0.08 -0.39 -10.37
CA SER A 477 0.01 0.39 -11.60
C SER A 477 1.32 1.18 -11.63
N GLY A 478 1.99 1.18 -12.78
CA GLY A 478 3.31 1.79 -12.93
C GLY A 478 3.24 3.31 -13.06
N GLY A 479 4.34 3.97 -12.73
CA GLY A 479 4.47 5.42 -12.84
C GLY A 479 4.41 6.13 -11.49
N VAL A 480 4.12 7.44 -11.53
CA VAL A 480 4.05 8.29 -10.35
C VAL A 480 2.60 8.39 -9.87
N HIS A 481 2.38 8.28 -8.56
CA HIS A 481 1.09 8.45 -7.89
C HIS A 481 1.06 9.82 -7.17
N PRO A 482 0.71 10.93 -7.86
CA PRO A 482 0.91 12.29 -7.34
C PRO A 482 0.01 12.64 -6.15
N HIS A 483 -0.99 11.80 -5.88
CA HIS A 483 -1.95 11.97 -4.78
C HIS A 483 -1.69 11.00 -3.63
N PHE A 484 -0.59 10.24 -3.66
CA PHE A 484 -0.20 9.27 -2.64
C PHE A 484 -0.24 9.89 -1.24
N HIS A 485 -1.08 9.32 -0.36
CA HIS A 485 -1.27 9.77 1.02
C HIS A 485 -1.67 11.25 1.16
N GLN A 486 -2.47 11.75 0.21
CA GLN A 486 -2.93 13.14 0.17
C GLN A 486 -4.47 13.21 0.26
N PRO A 487 -5.02 14.32 0.80
CA PRO A 487 -6.46 14.58 0.73
C PRO A 487 -7.01 14.68 -0.70
N THR A 488 -6.13 14.77 -1.70
CA THR A 488 -6.46 14.87 -3.11
C THR A 488 -6.52 13.51 -3.82
N ASP A 489 -6.37 12.41 -3.11
CA ASP A 489 -6.58 11.05 -3.65
C ASP A 489 -8.08 10.74 -3.72
N THR A 490 -8.74 11.26 -4.75
CA THR A 490 -10.18 11.27 -4.98
C THR A 490 -10.57 10.48 -6.22
N ALA A 491 -11.81 10.03 -6.35
CA ALA A 491 -12.28 9.19 -7.46
C ALA A 491 -12.09 9.83 -8.86
N ASP A 492 -12.08 11.15 -8.95
CA ASP A 492 -11.84 11.88 -10.20
C ASP A 492 -10.39 11.83 -10.69
N THR A 493 -9.44 11.37 -9.86
CA THR A 493 -8.05 11.13 -10.27
C THR A 493 -7.83 9.76 -10.89
N ILE A 494 -8.81 8.87 -10.80
CA ILE A 494 -8.73 7.48 -11.26
C ILE A 494 -8.91 7.40 -12.77
N ASN A 495 -8.03 6.65 -13.42
CA ASN A 495 -8.15 6.31 -14.84
C ASN A 495 -8.80 4.92 -15.01
N PRO A 496 -10.01 4.82 -15.57
CA PRO A 496 -10.72 3.55 -15.76
C PRO A 496 -9.96 2.54 -16.63
N GLU A 497 -9.18 3.00 -17.60
CA GLU A 497 -8.38 2.13 -18.46
C GLU A 497 -7.21 1.47 -17.71
N ILE A 498 -6.65 2.15 -16.71
CA ILE A 498 -5.63 1.57 -15.85
C ILE A 498 -6.27 0.50 -14.95
N LEU A 499 -7.42 0.79 -14.32
CA LEU A 499 -8.19 -0.21 -13.56
C LEU A 499 -8.45 -1.46 -14.41
N HIS A 500 -8.92 -1.28 -15.64
CA HIS A 500 -9.20 -2.37 -16.56
C HIS A 500 -7.94 -3.18 -16.91
N THR A 501 -6.82 -2.48 -17.16
CA THR A 501 -5.53 -3.13 -17.44
C THR A 501 -5.06 -3.98 -16.26
N VAL A 502 -5.13 -3.46 -15.04
CA VAL A 502 -4.79 -4.21 -13.82
C VAL A 502 -5.71 -5.41 -13.64
N ALA A 503 -7.03 -5.23 -13.78
CA ALA A 503 -8.01 -6.30 -13.64
C ALA A 503 -7.78 -7.45 -14.63
N ARG A 504 -7.50 -7.15 -15.90
CA ARG A 504 -7.17 -8.16 -16.92
C ARG A 504 -5.94 -8.96 -16.54
N TYR A 505 -4.89 -8.28 -16.09
CA TYR A 505 -3.65 -8.93 -15.68
C TYR A 505 -3.86 -9.81 -14.45
N VAL A 506 -4.53 -9.29 -13.41
CA VAL A 506 -4.80 -10.05 -12.18
C VAL A 506 -5.69 -11.26 -12.46
N LEU A 507 -6.70 -11.12 -13.33
CA LEU A 507 -7.55 -12.26 -13.75
C LEU A 507 -6.71 -13.34 -14.43
N ALA A 508 -5.86 -12.98 -15.38
CA ALA A 508 -4.98 -13.93 -16.08
C ALA A 508 -4.04 -14.65 -15.12
N LEU A 509 -3.37 -13.89 -14.27
CA LEU A 509 -2.46 -14.41 -13.24
C LEU A 509 -3.17 -15.36 -12.26
N THR A 510 -4.36 -14.99 -11.83
CA THR A 510 -5.17 -15.81 -10.93
C THR A 510 -5.54 -17.15 -11.55
N LEU A 511 -6.02 -17.15 -12.78
CA LEU A 511 -6.41 -18.39 -13.48
C LEU A 511 -5.21 -19.29 -13.72
N GLN A 512 -4.07 -18.74 -14.10
CA GLN A 512 -2.83 -19.49 -14.28
C GLN A 512 -2.39 -20.16 -12.96
N LEU A 513 -2.38 -19.42 -11.86
CA LEU A 513 -2.01 -19.94 -10.55
C LEU A 513 -3.05 -20.91 -9.99
N ALA A 514 -4.35 -20.65 -10.21
CA ALA A 514 -5.42 -21.49 -9.71
C ALA A 514 -5.56 -22.83 -10.45
N ASN A 515 -5.08 -22.91 -11.70
CA ASN A 515 -5.13 -24.12 -12.52
C ASN A 515 -3.76 -24.80 -12.72
N ALA A 516 -2.70 -24.28 -12.11
CA ALA A 516 -1.39 -24.93 -12.16
C ALA A 516 -1.46 -26.34 -11.52
N PRO A 517 -0.74 -27.35 -12.07
CA PRO A 517 -0.70 -28.70 -11.50
C PRO A 517 -0.31 -28.67 -10.02
N SER A 518 -0.89 -29.58 -9.23
CA SER A 518 -0.48 -29.75 -7.84
C SER A 518 0.92 -30.38 -7.78
N ASP A 519 1.74 -29.96 -6.80
CA ASP A 519 3.09 -30.51 -6.59
C ASP A 519 3.09 -32.01 -6.23
N ALA A 520 1.92 -32.59 -5.94
CA ALA A 520 1.76 -34.02 -5.67
C ALA A 520 1.98 -34.92 -6.92
N ASN A 521 2.11 -34.31 -8.10
CA ASN A 521 2.35 -35.00 -9.37
C ASN A 521 3.73 -34.69 -9.99
N ARG A 522 4.66 -34.10 -9.23
CA ARG A 522 6.05 -33.91 -9.61
C ARG A 522 6.99 -34.86 -8.88
#